data_268346f8cd8a3563ef56495080d41b36
#
_entry.id   268346f8cd8a3563ef56495080d41b36
#
_cell.length_a   1.000
_cell.length_b   1.000
_cell.length_c   1.000
_cell.angle_alpha   90.00
_cell.angle_beta   90.00
_cell.angle_gamma   90.00
#
_symmetry.space_group_name_H-M   'P 1'
#
loop_
_entity.id
_entity.type
_entity.pdbx_description
1 polymer ?
#
loop_
_entity_poly.entity_id
_entity_poly.type
_entity_poly.pdbx_seq_one_letter_code
_entity_poly.pdbx_strand_id
1 'polypeptide(L)'
;MSNRPTRTRIRIRALVVAVLVLAFVIPWTYAHIAYAWDWKEQSTGEACTGKYYLTPYDKQRSLELGTISDGRTVLVGISGEVSMGRQLGSFGLSAFDDNDHSDFLGGAVDLHRGESATIEGVGTFTLKEAHSDIVWFTPNPGKATFCFDPDPTFTLNNFAQQGH
;
A
#
# COMPACT_ATOMS: atom_id res chain seq x y z
N MET A 1 25.31 37.00 -44.26
CA MET A 1 23.88 36.59 -44.38
C MET A 1 23.34 36.31 -42.99
N SER A 2 22.54 37.19 -42.43
CA SER A 2 21.99 37.06 -41.07
C SER A 2 20.67 36.28 -41.13
N ASN A 3 20.67 35.03 -40.67
CA ASN A 3 19.48 34.23 -40.54
C ASN A 3 18.65 34.69 -39.32
N ARG A 4 17.83 35.71 -39.47
CA ARG A 4 16.86 36.07 -38.45
C ARG A 4 15.74 35.01 -38.42
N PRO A 5 15.56 34.31 -37.30
CA PRO A 5 14.46 33.32 -37.19
C PRO A 5 13.14 34.06 -37.34
N THR A 6 12.31 33.61 -38.26
CA THR A 6 10.99 34.18 -38.50
C THR A 6 10.17 34.12 -37.23
N ARG A 7 9.41 35.18 -36.89
CA ARG A 7 8.56 35.27 -35.67
C ARG A 7 7.66 34.05 -35.46
N THR A 8 7.24 33.41 -36.52
CA THR A 8 6.41 32.20 -36.50
C THR A 8 7.16 30.99 -35.90
N ARG A 9 8.44 30.80 -36.25
CA ARG A 9 9.25 29.66 -35.72
C ARG A 9 9.52 29.84 -34.23
N ILE A 10 9.69 31.07 -33.75
CA ILE A 10 9.86 31.37 -32.33
C ILE A 10 8.57 31.03 -31.56
N ARG A 11 7.40 31.41 -32.10
CA ARG A 11 6.10 31.12 -31.47
C ARG A 11 5.81 29.63 -31.38
N ILE A 12 6.11 28.86 -32.44
CA ILE A 12 5.93 27.40 -32.43
C ILE A 12 6.83 26.74 -31.41
N ARG A 13 8.10 27.13 -31.34
CA ARG A 13 9.04 26.59 -30.33
C ARG A 13 8.60 26.92 -28.90
N ALA A 14 8.15 28.15 -28.65
CA ALA A 14 7.62 28.54 -27.35
C ALA A 14 6.37 27.73 -26.97
N LEU A 15 5.46 27.48 -27.94
CA LEU A 15 4.28 26.65 -27.69
C LEU A 15 4.64 25.21 -27.38
N VAL A 16 5.56 24.60 -28.13
CA VAL A 16 6.02 23.23 -27.89
C VAL A 16 6.67 23.12 -26.50
N VAL A 17 7.52 24.06 -26.13
CA VAL A 17 8.14 24.08 -24.79
C VAL A 17 7.08 24.24 -23.71
N ALA A 18 6.10 25.12 -23.88
CA ALA A 18 5.02 25.29 -22.91
C ALA A 18 4.18 24.02 -22.75
N VAL A 19 3.84 23.33 -23.85
CA VAL A 19 3.12 22.06 -23.79
C VAL A 19 3.93 20.97 -23.08
N LEU A 20 5.22 20.87 -23.37
CA LEU A 20 6.09 19.90 -22.69
C LEU A 20 6.21 20.21 -21.19
N VAL A 21 6.40 21.48 -20.84
CA VAL A 21 6.46 21.88 -19.41
C VAL A 21 5.16 21.55 -18.70
N LEU A 22 4.00 21.84 -19.30
CA LEU A 22 2.70 21.50 -18.72
C LEU A 22 2.50 20.00 -18.61
N ALA A 23 2.92 19.22 -19.61
CA ALA A 23 2.83 17.77 -19.60
C ALA A 23 3.67 17.10 -18.49
N PHE A 24 4.76 17.75 -18.05
CA PHE A 24 5.59 17.27 -16.95
C PHE A 24 5.18 17.87 -15.58
N VAL A 25 4.91 19.16 -15.53
CA VAL A 25 4.62 19.86 -14.28
C VAL A 25 3.27 19.45 -13.70
N ILE A 26 2.25 19.24 -14.54
CA ILE A 26 0.91 18.87 -14.04
C ILE A 26 0.92 17.50 -13.36
N PRO A 27 1.43 16.41 -13.96
CA PRO A 27 1.50 15.11 -13.29
C PRO A 27 2.39 15.15 -12.04
N TRP A 28 3.50 15.88 -12.11
CA TRP A 28 4.43 16.00 -10.98
C TRP A 28 3.79 16.73 -9.80
N THR A 29 3.11 17.87 -10.04
CA THR A 29 2.38 18.59 -8.99
C THR A 29 1.22 17.78 -8.44
N TYR A 30 0.48 17.06 -9.28
CA TYR A 30 -0.59 16.17 -8.84
C TYR A 30 -0.05 15.05 -7.93
N ALA A 31 1.03 14.40 -8.33
CA ALA A 31 1.66 13.36 -7.52
C ALA A 31 2.14 13.90 -6.15
N HIS A 32 2.76 15.08 -6.13
CA HIS A 32 3.21 15.70 -4.88
C HIS A 32 2.06 16.17 -3.98
N ILE A 33 0.96 16.68 -4.55
CA ILE A 33 -0.22 17.06 -3.78
C ILE A 33 -0.89 15.82 -3.19
N ALA A 34 -1.03 14.74 -3.97
CA ALA A 34 -1.58 13.47 -3.49
C ALA A 34 -0.74 12.90 -2.36
N TYR A 35 0.60 12.91 -2.51
CA TYR A 35 1.53 12.47 -1.46
C TYR A 35 1.46 13.34 -0.19
N ALA A 36 1.40 14.67 -0.35
CA ALA A 36 1.29 15.58 0.79
C ALA A 36 -0.07 15.45 1.51
N TRP A 37 -1.13 15.08 0.78
CA TRP A 37 -2.45 14.82 1.36
C TRP A 37 -2.48 13.52 2.16
N ASP A 38 -1.82 12.48 1.63
CA ASP A 38 -1.59 11.22 2.31
C ASP A 38 -0.90 11.42 3.67
N TRP A 39 0.18 12.21 3.69
CA TRP A 39 0.89 12.57 4.92
C TRP A 39 0.01 13.29 5.96
N LYS A 40 -0.88 14.15 5.52
CA LYS A 40 -1.76 14.90 6.42
C LYS A 40 -2.83 14.02 7.06
N GLU A 41 -3.33 13.02 6.33
CA GLU A 41 -4.31 12.07 6.85
C GLU A 41 -3.71 11.10 7.88
N GLN A 42 -2.44 10.74 7.73
CA GLN A 42 -1.70 9.91 8.68
C GLN A 42 -1.59 10.53 10.08
N SER A 43 -1.46 11.86 10.15
CA SER A 43 -1.28 12.56 11.42
C SER A 43 -2.55 12.59 12.30
N THR A 44 -3.70 12.23 11.76
CA THR A 44 -5.00 12.25 12.47
C THR A 44 -5.47 10.87 12.93
N GLY A 45 -4.55 9.88 13.00
CA GLY A 45 -4.86 8.48 13.17
C GLY A 45 -5.64 8.11 14.41
N GLU A 46 -6.81 7.49 14.22
CA GLU A 46 -7.44 6.70 15.25
C GLU A 46 -6.52 5.53 15.65
N ALA A 47 -6.37 5.32 16.94
CA ALA A 47 -5.59 4.22 17.45
C ALA A 47 -6.27 2.90 17.05
N CYS A 48 -5.51 2.01 16.44
CA CYS A 48 -5.92 0.63 16.27
C CYS A 48 -6.23 -0.01 17.63
N THR A 49 -7.27 -0.77 17.71
CA THR A 49 -7.65 -1.54 18.91
C THR A 49 -7.00 -2.94 18.94
N GLY A 50 -6.42 -3.39 17.83
CA GLY A 50 -5.73 -4.68 17.73
C GLY A 50 -4.40 -4.73 18.47
N LYS A 51 -3.97 -5.92 18.86
CA LYS A 51 -2.76 -6.13 19.65
C LYS A 51 -1.47 -5.96 18.88
N TYR A 52 -1.49 -6.20 17.59
CA TYR A 52 -0.28 -6.28 16.75
C TYR A 52 -0.40 -5.39 15.53
N TYR A 53 0.73 -4.81 15.13
CA TYR A 53 0.85 -4.03 13.90
C TYR A 53 1.58 -4.85 12.85
N LEU A 54 0.99 -4.99 11.68
CA LEU A 54 1.57 -5.68 10.55
C LEU A 54 1.94 -4.67 9.48
N THR A 55 3.23 -4.43 9.33
CA THR A 55 3.77 -3.56 8.26
C THR A 55 4.78 -4.37 7.46
N PRO A 56 4.60 -4.54 6.14
CA PRO A 56 5.57 -5.28 5.34
C PRO A 56 6.90 -4.53 5.30
N TYR A 57 7.99 -5.24 5.54
CA TYR A 57 9.34 -4.71 5.39
C TYR A 57 9.64 -4.47 3.89
N ASP A 58 10.49 -3.52 3.61
CA ASP A 58 10.78 -2.83 2.35
C ASP A 58 10.94 -3.66 1.06
N LYS A 59 11.02 -4.99 1.13
CA LYS A 59 11.12 -5.87 -0.05
C LYS A 59 10.41 -7.22 0.11
N GLN A 60 9.87 -7.52 1.27
CA GLN A 60 9.11 -8.74 1.47
C GLN A 60 7.65 -8.50 1.11
N ARG A 61 7.19 -9.18 0.06
CA ARG A 61 5.78 -9.15 -0.35
C ARG A 61 4.87 -9.97 0.55
N SER A 62 5.43 -10.82 1.40
CA SER A 62 4.71 -11.66 2.34
C SER A 62 5.43 -11.73 3.68
N LEU A 63 4.64 -11.76 4.74
CA LEU A 63 5.09 -11.86 6.12
C LEU A 63 4.56 -13.17 6.71
N GLU A 64 5.41 -13.94 7.38
CA GLU A 64 4.98 -15.10 8.14
C GLU A 64 4.27 -14.65 9.41
N LEU A 65 2.97 -14.99 9.51
CA LEU A 65 2.11 -14.52 10.57
C LEU A 65 2.11 -15.46 11.77
N GLY A 66 2.09 -16.76 11.51
CA GLY A 66 2.01 -17.77 12.55
C GLY A 66 1.45 -19.10 12.03
N THR A 67 0.80 -19.84 12.89
CA THR A 67 0.31 -21.19 12.58
C THR A 67 -1.16 -21.33 12.98
N ILE A 68 -1.98 -21.88 12.09
CA ILE A 68 -3.37 -22.27 12.37
C ILE A 68 -3.44 -23.61 13.12
N SER A 69 -4.61 -23.95 13.65
CA SER A 69 -4.83 -25.09 14.53
C SER A 69 -4.47 -26.46 13.93
N ASP A 70 -4.42 -26.57 12.59
CA ASP A 70 -4.02 -27.80 11.88
C ASP A 70 -2.50 -27.92 11.64
N GLY A 71 -1.71 -26.97 12.13
CA GLY A 71 -0.25 -26.95 12.07
C GLY A 71 0.33 -26.25 10.84
N ARG A 72 -0.50 -25.77 9.89
CA ARG A 72 -0.01 -25.08 8.69
C ARG A 72 0.45 -23.65 9.00
N THR A 73 1.55 -23.24 8.36
CA THR A 73 2.10 -21.89 8.48
C THR A 73 1.35 -20.91 7.60
N VAL A 74 0.95 -19.77 8.16
CA VAL A 74 0.22 -18.73 7.46
C VAL A 74 1.15 -17.59 7.05
N LEU A 75 1.14 -17.27 5.76
CA LEU A 75 1.76 -16.09 5.20
C LEU A 75 0.69 -15.05 4.87
N VAL A 76 0.97 -13.79 5.17
CA VAL A 76 0.15 -12.65 4.78
C VAL A 76 0.89 -11.80 3.75
N GLY A 77 0.24 -11.54 2.62
CA GLY A 77 0.64 -10.54 1.64
C GLY A 77 -0.16 -9.27 1.89
N ILE A 78 0.52 -8.14 1.99
CA ILE A 78 -0.10 -6.84 2.28
C ILE A 78 0.28 -5.87 1.17
N SER A 79 -0.69 -5.09 0.71
CA SER A 79 -0.48 -3.98 -0.20
C SER A 79 -1.33 -2.78 0.19
N GLY A 80 -0.89 -1.59 -0.16
CA GLY A 80 -1.63 -0.36 0.07
C GLY A 80 -1.55 0.56 -1.13
N GLU A 81 -2.55 1.40 -1.27
CA GLU A 81 -2.56 2.47 -2.26
C GLU A 81 -3.30 3.69 -1.73
N VAL A 82 -3.02 4.83 -2.33
CA VAL A 82 -3.81 6.04 -2.12
C VAL A 82 -4.43 6.42 -3.45
N SER A 83 -5.75 6.38 -3.50
CA SER A 83 -6.52 6.74 -4.67
C SER A 83 -7.48 7.88 -4.35
N MET A 84 -7.33 9.00 -5.06
CA MET A 84 -8.18 10.20 -4.88
C MET A 84 -8.26 10.70 -3.42
N GLY A 85 -7.14 10.61 -2.67
CA GLY A 85 -7.11 11.00 -1.25
C GLY A 85 -7.72 9.98 -0.28
N ARG A 86 -8.07 8.78 -0.75
CA ARG A 86 -8.53 7.68 0.10
C ARG A 86 -7.42 6.67 0.26
N GLN A 87 -7.17 6.28 1.49
CA GLN A 87 -6.25 5.20 1.81
C GLN A 87 -6.97 3.86 1.66
N LEU A 88 -6.45 3.02 0.77
CA LEU A 88 -6.97 1.69 0.50
C LEU A 88 -5.90 0.66 0.84
N GLY A 89 -6.29 -0.37 1.55
CA GLY A 89 -5.42 -1.48 1.90
C GLY A 89 -6.01 -2.81 1.47
N SER A 90 -5.15 -3.71 1.05
CA SER A 90 -5.54 -5.06 0.66
C SER A 90 -4.60 -6.06 1.30
N PHE A 91 -5.12 -7.20 1.70
CA PHE A 91 -4.32 -8.31 2.18
C PHE A 91 -4.86 -9.64 1.67
N GLY A 92 -3.98 -10.61 1.58
CA GLY A 92 -4.32 -12.00 1.27
C GLY A 92 -3.52 -12.95 2.13
N LEU A 93 -4.15 -14.05 2.55
CA LEU A 93 -3.57 -15.08 3.40
C LEU A 93 -3.45 -16.39 2.63
N SER A 94 -2.31 -17.05 2.78
CA SER A 94 -2.08 -18.39 2.28
C SER A 94 -1.53 -19.25 3.41
N ALA A 95 -2.04 -20.47 3.55
CA ALA A 95 -1.49 -21.46 4.46
C ALA A 95 -0.62 -22.44 3.69
N PHE A 96 0.50 -22.83 4.27
CA PHE A 96 1.48 -23.75 3.70
C PHE A 96 1.65 -24.96 4.62
N ASP A 97 1.68 -26.15 4.01
CA ASP A 97 2.03 -27.39 4.70
C ASP A 97 3.53 -27.70 4.58
N ASP A 98 4.00 -28.74 5.23
CA ASP A 98 5.40 -29.20 5.21
C ASP A 98 5.88 -29.66 3.81
N ASN A 99 4.98 -29.79 2.84
CA ASN A 99 5.28 -30.19 1.47
C ASN A 99 5.22 -29.01 0.47
N ASP A 100 5.22 -27.77 0.97
CA ASP A 100 5.09 -26.54 0.19
C ASP A 100 3.76 -26.42 -0.60
N HIS A 101 2.73 -27.18 -0.25
CA HIS A 101 1.41 -26.93 -0.80
C HIS A 101 0.80 -25.72 -0.13
N SER A 102 0.27 -24.82 -0.96
CA SER A 102 -0.35 -23.59 -0.50
C SER A 102 -1.83 -23.56 -0.78
N ASP A 103 -2.61 -23.26 0.24
CA ASP A 103 -4.04 -23.01 0.13
C ASP A 103 -4.34 -21.54 0.43
N PHE A 104 -5.16 -20.91 -0.40
CA PHE A 104 -5.63 -19.56 -0.13
C PHE A 104 -6.72 -19.62 0.95
N LEU A 105 -6.46 -18.97 2.09
CA LEU A 105 -7.39 -18.94 3.23
C LEU A 105 -8.45 -17.84 3.10
N GLY A 106 -8.10 -16.75 2.44
CA GLY A 106 -8.96 -15.58 2.30
C GLY A 106 -8.19 -14.28 2.24
N GLY A 107 -8.91 -13.17 2.19
CA GLY A 107 -8.32 -11.85 2.15
C GLY A 107 -9.40 -10.79 1.98
N ALA A 108 -8.98 -9.54 1.91
CA ALA A 108 -9.83 -8.41 1.58
C ALA A 108 -9.09 -7.46 0.64
N VAL A 109 -9.83 -6.84 -0.26
CA VAL A 109 -9.34 -5.84 -1.19
C VAL A 109 -10.04 -4.51 -0.93
N ASP A 110 -9.32 -3.42 -1.17
CA ASP A 110 -9.85 -2.05 -1.09
C ASP A 110 -10.51 -1.70 0.26
N LEU A 111 -9.98 -2.24 1.36
CA LEU A 111 -10.40 -1.81 2.68
C LEU A 111 -10.06 -0.35 2.89
N HIS A 112 -11.03 0.42 3.32
CA HIS A 112 -10.81 1.81 3.74
C HIS A 112 -10.19 1.85 5.14
N ARG A 113 -9.53 2.94 5.45
CA ARG A 113 -8.98 3.17 6.77
C ARG A 113 -10.04 3.02 7.86
N GLY A 114 -9.74 2.20 8.87
CA GLY A 114 -10.66 1.83 9.95
C GLY A 114 -11.61 0.67 9.63
N GLU A 115 -11.67 0.21 8.39
CA GLU A 115 -12.44 -0.98 8.02
C GLU A 115 -11.70 -2.25 8.38
N SER A 116 -12.47 -3.28 8.69
CA SER A 116 -11.95 -4.58 9.16
C SER A 116 -12.48 -5.72 8.32
N ALA A 117 -11.66 -6.74 8.18
CA ALA A 117 -12.06 -8.05 7.64
C ALA A 117 -11.57 -9.16 8.57
N THR A 118 -12.43 -10.15 8.80
CA THR A 118 -12.15 -11.30 9.67
C THR A 118 -11.98 -12.55 8.83
N ILE A 119 -10.91 -13.30 9.09
CA ILE A 119 -10.64 -14.60 8.49
C ILE A 119 -10.74 -15.65 9.60
N GLU A 120 -11.66 -16.59 9.43
CA GLU A 120 -11.96 -17.61 10.43
C GLU A 120 -10.71 -18.45 10.75
N GLY A 121 -10.47 -18.68 12.04
CA GLY A 121 -9.29 -19.42 12.53
C GLY A 121 -7.96 -18.68 12.44
N VAL A 122 -7.95 -17.44 11.92
CA VAL A 122 -6.75 -16.59 11.85
C VAL A 122 -6.92 -15.34 12.69
N GLY A 123 -7.96 -14.52 12.43
CA GLY A 123 -8.22 -13.31 13.19
C GLY A 123 -8.77 -12.16 12.35
N THR A 124 -8.79 -10.98 12.93
CA THR A 124 -9.34 -9.74 12.35
C THR A 124 -8.23 -8.77 11.97
N PHE A 125 -8.28 -8.28 10.75
CA PHE A 125 -7.38 -7.28 10.19
C PHE A 125 -8.11 -5.96 10.01
N THR A 126 -7.60 -4.89 10.60
CA THR A 126 -8.17 -3.54 10.46
C THR A 126 -7.14 -2.65 9.78
N LEU A 127 -7.50 -2.00 8.67
CA LEU A 127 -6.59 -1.07 8.01
C LEU A 127 -6.35 0.16 8.88
N LYS A 128 -5.10 0.39 9.29
CA LYS A 128 -4.66 1.57 10.02
C LYS A 128 -4.29 2.71 9.10
N GLU A 129 -3.44 2.41 8.12
CA GLU A 129 -2.92 3.39 7.17
C GLU A 129 -2.44 2.71 5.90
N ALA A 130 -2.46 3.43 4.80
CA ALA A 130 -1.90 2.98 3.53
C ALA A 130 -1.14 4.11 2.85
N HIS A 131 -0.09 3.75 2.11
CA HIS A 131 0.77 4.66 1.38
C HIS A 131 0.92 4.18 -0.05
N SER A 132 0.94 5.10 -0.99
CA SER A 132 1.32 4.82 -2.37
C SER A 132 2.81 5.08 -2.58
N ASP A 133 3.49 4.19 -3.25
CA ASP A 133 4.80 4.46 -3.80
C ASP A 133 4.64 5.17 -5.15
N ILE A 134 5.29 6.33 -5.31
CA ILE A 134 5.31 7.05 -6.59
C ILE A 134 6.63 6.73 -7.28
N VAL A 135 6.55 5.90 -8.33
CA VAL A 135 7.70 5.61 -9.19
C VAL A 135 7.45 6.23 -10.56
N TRP A 136 8.29 7.21 -10.93
CA TRP A 136 8.23 7.83 -12.26
C TRP A 136 6.84 8.36 -12.67
N PHE A 137 6.13 9.06 -11.79
CA PHE A 137 4.79 9.63 -12.04
C PHE A 137 3.63 8.63 -12.11
N THR A 138 3.86 7.35 -11.87
CA THR A 138 2.80 6.34 -11.77
C THR A 138 2.61 5.92 -10.32
N PRO A 139 1.37 5.93 -9.80
CA PRO A 139 1.09 5.31 -8.52
C PRO A 139 1.35 3.81 -8.64
N ASN A 140 2.20 3.29 -7.78
CA ASN A 140 2.39 1.85 -7.60
C ASN A 140 1.73 1.43 -6.29
N PRO A 141 1.31 0.16 -6.19
CA PRO A 141 0.91 -0.41 -4.92
C PRO A 141 2.03 -0.19 -3.91
N GLY A 142 1.71 0.54 -2.87
CA GLY A 142 2.65 0.89 -1.81
C GLY A 142 2.51 -0.04 -0.61
N LYS A 143 2.68 0.51 0.57
CA LYS A 143 2.62 -0.19 1.85
C LYS A 143 1.30 0.07 2.54
N ALA A 144 0.81 -0.89 3.30
CA ALA A 144 -0.26 -0.69 4.25
C ALA A 144 0.13 -1.23 5.61
N THR A 145 -0.37 -0.60 6.66
CA THR A 145 -0.25 -1.08 8.03
C THR A 145 -1.61 -1.54 8.49
N PHE A 146 -1.69 -2.78 8.91
CA PHE A 146 -2.89 -3.36 9.51
C PHE A 146 -2.71 -3.55 11.01
N CYS A 147 -3.76 -3.30 11.77
CA CYS A 147 -3.93 -3.90 13.08
C CYS A 147 -4.38 -5.33 12.92
N PHE A 148 -3.79 -6.21 13.65
CA PHE A 148 -4.17 -7.61 13.70
C PHE A 148 -4.61 -7.99 15.11
N ASP A 149 -5.79 -8.58 15.19
CA ASP A 149 -6.32 -9.19 16.41
C ASP A 149 -6.50 -10.69 16.14
N PRO A 150 -5.58 -11.53 16.66
CA PRO A 150 -5.57 -12.95 16.33
C PRO A 150 -6.75 -13.67 16.95
N ASP A 151 -7.25 -14.69 16.23
CA ASP A 151 -8.16 -15.67 16.79
C ASP A 151 -7.51 -16.39 17.98
N PRO A 152 -8.25 -16.73 19.05
CA PRO A 152 -7.72 -17.45 20.21
C PRO A 152 -7.01 -18.78 19.88
N THR A 153 -7.38 -19.41 18.76
CA THR A 153 -6.79 -20.67 18.29
C THR A 153 -5.55 -20.48 17.41
N PHE A 154 -5.26 -19.23 17.02
CA PHE A 154 -4.12 -18.89 16.18
C PHE A 154 -2.85 -18.71 17.00
N THR A 155 -1.78 -19.39 16.61
CA THR A 155 -0.47 -19.24 17.26
C THR A 155 0.40 -18.30 16.46
N LEU A 156 0.65 -17.09 17.01
CA LEU A 156 1.54 -16.10 16.43
C LEU A 156 3.00 -16.57 16.48
N ASN A 157 3.76 -16.31 15.41
CA ASN A 157 5.19 -16.47 15.47
C ASN A 157 5.86 -15.30 16.23
N ASN A 158 7.12 -15.49 16.63
CA ASN A 158 7.85 -14.50 17.43
C ASN A 158 8.08 -13.16 16.67
N PHE A 159 8.03 -13.16 15.36
CA PHE A 159 8.25 -11.98 14.53
C PHE A 159 7.03 -11.05 14.53
N ALA A 160 5.84 -11.62 14.47
CA ALA A 160 4.58 -10.88 14.56
C ALA A 160 4.33 -10.28 15.95
N GLN A 161 4.97 -10.87 16.99
CA GLN A 161 4.85 -10.38 18.37
C GLN A 161 5.67 -9.12 18.66
N GLN A 162 6.66 -8.79 17.82
CA GLN A 162 7.59 -7.68 18.10
C GLN A 162 7.10 -6.33 17.56
N GLY A 163 5.88 -6.25 17.00
CA GLY A 163 5.15 -5.05 16.53
C GLY A 163 5.99 -3.77 16.47
N HIS A 164 6.74 -3.59 15.38
CA HIS A 164 7.55 -2.40 15.13
C HIS A 164 6.80 -1.45 14.21
#